data_ef69af263512c440dade36ae1694950f
#
_entry.id   ef69af263512c440dade36ae1694950f
#
_cell.length_a   1.000
_cell.length_b   1.000
_cell.length_c   1.000
_cell.angle_alpha   90.00
_cell.angle_beta   90.00
_cell.angle_gamma   90.00
#
_symmetry.space_group_name_H-M   'P 1'
#
loop_
_entity.id
_entity.type
_entity.pdbx_description
1 polymer ?
#
loop_
_entity_poly.entity_id
_entity_poly.type
_entity_poly.pdbx_seq_one_letter_code
_entity_poly.pdbx_strand_id
1 'polypeptide(L)'
;MTFYKYQGTGNDFILLDDRSEDFPAAEHQHIARLCHRRFGIGADGLILLRNCPDYDFQMLYYNADGHPGSLCGNGGRCTVAFARQLGVIGQKARFMAADGPHEALVEADGTVRLKMSDVAAAEPIAAEAGDVFLDTGSPHYVRFLPPGAGAALAELDVLAEGRALRGSRPHGTNVNFVEAPATASQPWAVRTYERGVEDETYSCGTGVTAVALAAAGRGAASPVRLRTPGGELEVAFEARADGSFANVWLSGPAVLVFQGRL
;
A
#
# COMPACT_ATOMS: atom_id res chain seq x y z
N MET A 1 -10.20 -20.28 16.93
CA MET A 1 -10.64 -19.12 16.14
C MET A 1 -10.41 -19.40 14.65
N THR A 2 -11.27 -18.90 13.72
CA THR A 2 -11.05 -19.02 12.27
C THR A 2 -10.17 -17.87 11.82
N PHE A 3 -9.15 -18.17 11.02
CA PHE A 3 -8.34 -17.16 10.35
C PHE A 3 -8.59 -17.16 8.85
N TYR A 4 -8.34 -16.02 8.22
CA TYR A 4 -8.45 -15.83 6.79
C TYR A 4 -7.13 -15.28 6.26
N LYS A 5 -6.57 -15.95 5.26
CA LYS A 5 -5.36 -15.52 4.58
C LYS A 5 -5.73 -14.67 3.38
N TYR A 6 -5.40 -13.40 3.41
CA TYR A 6 -5.60 -12.45 2.32
C TYR A 6 -4.27 -11.99 1.74
N GLN A 7 -4.29 -11.53 0.51
CA GLN A 7 -3.20 -10.78 -0.10
C GLN A 7 -3.72 -9.60 -0.92
N GLY A 8 -2.95 -8.51 -0.94
CA GLY A 8 -3.17 -7.35 -1.80
C GLY A 8 -1.88 -7.01 -2.54
N THR A 9 -1.83 -7.30 -3.84
CA THR A 9 -0.64 -7.08 -4.68
C THR A 9 0.66 -7.66 -4.11
N GLY A 10 0.60 -8.94 -3.65
CA GLY A 10 1.75 -9.70 -3.16
C GLY A 10 2.08 -9.50 -1.67
N ASN A 11 1.48 -8.53 -1.01
CA ASN A 11 1.61 -8.34 0.44
C ASN A 11 0.50 -9.12 1.16
N ASP A 12 0.85 -10.03 2.06
CA ASP A 12 -0.05 -11.05 2.58
C ASP A 12 -0.29 -10.94 4.09
N PHE A 13 -1.52 -11.19 4.51
CA PHE A 13 -1.97 -10.96 5.88
C PHE A 13 -2.80 -12.12 6.43
N ILE A 14 -2.68 -12.35 7.74
CA ILE A 14 -3.61 -13.15 8.52
C ILE A 14 -4.69 -12.22 9.05
N LEU A 15 -5.96 -12.43 8.70
CA LEU A 15 -7.08 -11.63 9.18
C LEU A 15 -7.94 -12.46 10.14
N LEU A 16 -8.34 -11.83 11.25
CA LEU A 16 -9.21 -12.42 12.26
C LEU A 16 -10.43 -11.53 12.50
N ASP A 17 -11.61 -12.15 12.56
CA ASP A 17 -12.79 -11.51 13.13
C ASP A 17 -12.67 -11.56 14.65
N ASP A 18 -12.22 -10.45 15.22
CA ASP A 18 -11.99 -10.30 16.66
C ASP A 18 -12.99 -9.31 17.28
N ARG A 19 -14.24 -9.28 16.77
CA ARG A 19 -15.31 -8.45 17.32
C ARG A 19 -15.72 -8.87 18.73
N SER A 20 -15.43 -10.10 19.14
CA SER A 20 -15.59 -10.59 20.52
C SER A 20 -14.42 -10.26 21.43
N GLU A 21 -13.30 -9.76 20.87
CA GLU A 21 -12.06 -9.42 21.58
C GLU A 21 -11.41 -10.61 22.31
N ASP A 22 -11.57 -11.82 21.77
CA ASP A 22 -11.04 -13.06 22.36
C ASP A 22 -9.56 -13.31 21.99
N PHE A 23 -9.01 -12.61 20.97
CA PHE A 23 -7.63 -12.81 20.54
C PHE A 23 -6.66 -12.10 21.48
N PRO A 24 -5.58 -12.79 21.96
CA PRO A 24 -4.61 -12.21 22.90
C PRO A 24 -3.66 -11.22 22.23
N ALA A 25 -4.18 -10.07 21.81
CA ALA A 25 -3.50 -9.04 21.01
C ALA A 25 -2.25 -8.44 21.69
N ALA A 26 -2.10 -8.56 23.00
CA ALA A 26 -0.92 -8.13 23.75
C ALA A 26 0.25 -9.14 23.71
N GLU A 27 0.00 -10.36 23.23
CA GLU A 27 1.02 -11.39 23.13
C GLU A 27 1.82 -11.29 21.82
N HIS A 28 2.75 -10.34 21.73
CA HIS A 28 3.53 -10.08 20.50
C HIS A 28 4.25 -11.33 19.98
N GLN A 29 4.79 -12.17 20.87
CA GLN A 29 5.47 -13.42 20.47
C GLN A 29 4.51 -14.42 19.82
N HIS A 30 3.25 -14.47 20.27
CA HIS A 30 2.23 -15.31 19.66
C HIS A 30 1.92 -14.83 18.23
N ILE A 31 1.75 -13.53 18.04
CA ILE A 31 1.53 -12.94 16.71
C ILE A 31 2.72 -13.21 15.79
N ALA A 32 3.95 -12.98 16.27
CA ALA A 32 5.16 -13.27 15.50
C ALA A 32 5.26 -14.76 15.12
N ARG A 33 4.86 -15.66 16.03
CA ARG A 33 4.81 -17.10 15.73
C ARG A 33 3.80 -17.41 14.64
N LEU A 34 2.61 -16.83 14.66
CA LEU A 34 1.59 -16.99 13.61
C LEU A 34 2.09 -16.49 12.26
N CYS A 35 2.77 -15.35 12.24
CA CYS A 35 3.32 -14.74 11.03
C CYS A 35 4.55 -15.47 10.46
N HIS A 36 5.19 -16.34 11.24
CA HIS A 36 6.40 -17.04 10.81
C HIS A 36 6.10 -18.03 9.68
N ARG A 37 6.75 -17.85 8.48
CA ARG A 37 6.42 -18.58 7.24
C ARG A 37 6.71 -20.10 7.27
N ARG A 38 7.52 -20.59 8.20
CA ARG A 38 7.88 -22.01 8.33
C ARG A 38 7.26 -22.70 9.55
N PHE A 39 6.97 -21.93 10.60
CA PHE A 39 6.52 -22.49 11.89
C PHE A 39 5.15 -21.99 12.31
N GLY A 40 4.52 -21.11 11.54
CA GLY A 40 3.17 -20.61 11.70
C GLY A 40 2.39 -20.71 10.40
N ILE A 41 1.40 -19.82 10.24
CA ILE A 41 0.61 -19.65 9.01
C ILE A 41 1.47 -18.98 7.93
N GLY A 42 2.33 -18.05 8.34
CA GLY A 42 3.17 -17.25 7.47
C GLY A 42 2.43 -16.06 6.88
N ALA A 43 2.92 -14.83 7.16
CA ALA A 43 2.39 -13.60 6.62
C ALA A 43 3.35 -12.43 6.86
N ASP A 44 3.16 -11.33 6.13
CA ASP A 44 3.82 -10.05 6.39
C ASP A 44 3.24 -9.34 7.61
N GLY A 45 2.04 -9.74 8.04
CA GLY A 45 1.43 -9.23 9.27
C GLY A 45 0.10 -9.89 9.60
N LEU A 46 -0.44 -9.51 10.76
CA LEU A 46 -1.73 -9.95 11.26
C LEU A 46 -2.65 -8.75 11.46
N ILE A 47 -3.91 -8.89 11.10
CA ILE A 47 -4.92 -7.85 11.22
C ILE A 47 -6.10 -8.38 12.01
N LEU A 48 -6.50 -7.63 13.04
CA LEU A 48 -7.73 -7.87 13.78
C LEU A 48 -8.79 -6.89 13.31
N LEU A 49 -9.98 -7.39 13.01
CA LEU A 49 -11.16 -6.59 12.78
C LEU A 49 -11.99 -6.58 14.08
N ARG A 50 -12.14 -5.40 14.69
CA ARG A 50 -12.89 -5.18 15.92
C ARG A 50 -14.08 -4.25 15.72
N ASN A 51 -15.00 -4.26 16.67
CA ASN A 51 -16.08 -3.27 16.71
C ASN A 51 -15.54 -1.88 17.04
N CYS A 52 -16.16 -0.84 16.45
CA CYS A 52 -15.84 0.56 16.74
C CYS A 52 -17.16 1.37 16.78
N PRO A 53 -17.48 2.08 17.88
CA PRO A 53 -18.81 2.69 18.07
C PRO A 53 -19.25 3.67 16.97
N ASP A 54 -18.31 4.45 16.42
CA ASP A 54 -18.62 5.52 15.45
C ASP A 54 -18.26 5.15 14.00
N TYR A 55 -17.77 3.93 13.79
CA TYR A 55 -17.28 3.41 12.51
C TYR A 55 -17.81 2.00 12.26
N ASP A 56 -17.75 1.54 11.02
CA ASP A 56 -18.18 0.18 10.68
C ASP A 56 -17.32 -0.88 11.38
N PHE A 57 -16.01 -0.59 11.57
CA PHE A 57 -15.09 -1.45 12.29
C PHE A 57 -13.80 -0.68 12.66
N GLN A 58 -12.97 -1.30 13.51
CA GLN A 58 -11.59 -0.93 13.77
C GLN A 58 -10.64 -1.96 13.15
N MET A 59 -9.60 -1.47 12.48
CA MET A 59 -8.48 -2.26 12.00
C MET A 59 -7.30 -2.12 12.95
N LEU A 60 -6.88 -3.23 13.58
CA LEU A 60 -5.63 -3.30 14.33
C LEU A 60 -4.62 -4.11 13.54
N TYR A 61 -3.54 -3.47 13.12
CA TYR A 61 -2.49 -4.09 12.33
C TYR A 61 -1.24 -4.36 13.16
N TYR A 62 -0.69 -5.55 12.99
CA TYR A 62 0.57 -6.00 13.60
C TYR A 62 1.52 -6.46 12.50
N ASN A 63 2.77 -6.00 12.56
CA ASN A 63 3.85 -6.46 11.69
C ASN A 63 4.18 -7.94 11.96
N ALA A 64 4.97 -8.57 11.10
CA ALA A 64 5.37 -9.98 11.26
C ALA A 64 6.17 -10.26 12.54
N ASP A 65 6.77 -9.25 13.16
CA ASP A 65 7.46 -9.33 14.45
C ASP A 65 6.51 -9.29 15.66
N GLY A 66 5.21 -9.10 15.42
CA GLY A 66 4.16 -9.02 16.41
C GLY A 66 3.91 -7.64 16.99
N HIS A 67 4.69 -6.63 16.63
CA HIS A 67 4.49 -5.27 17.12
C HIS A 67 3.43 -4.51 16.30
N PRO A 68 2.66 -3.61 16.94
CA PRO A 68 1.71 -2.76 16.23
C PRO A 68 2.36 -1.99 15.09
N GLY A 69 1.68 -1.92 13.95
CA GLY A 69 2.08 -1.15 12.78
C GLY A 69 1.11 -0.01 12.48
N SER A 70 1.53 0.91 11.62
CA SER A 70 0.66 1.94 11.03
C SER A 70 -0.21 1.32 9.92
N LEU A 71 -1.18 2.08 9.40
CA LEU A 71 -1.97 1.61 8.26
C LEU A 71 -1.06 1.25 7.07
N CYS A 72 -1.20 0.03 6.61
CA CYS A 72 -0.68 -0.43 5.32
C CYS A 72 -1.81 -0.38 4.29
N GLY A 73 -1.64 0.35 3.18
CA GLY A 73 -2.66 0.46 2.14
C GLY A 73 -3.11 -0.90 1.57
N ASN A 74 -2.18 -1.86 1.46
CA ASN A 74 -2.49 -3.23 1.04
C ASN A 74 -3.33 -3.95 2.10
N GLY A 75 -2.95 -3.83 3.38
CA GLY A 75 -3.69 -4.36 4.52
C GLY A 75 -5.07 -3.73 4.68
N GLY A 76 -5.19 -2.42 4.47
CA GLY A 76 -6.46 -1.70 4.48
C GLY A 76 -7.44 -2.25 3.45
N ARG A 77 -6.99 -2.46 2.18
CA ARG A 77 -7.83 -3.09 1.15
C ARG A 77 -8.26 -4.51 1.54
N CYS A 78 -7.33 -5.31 2.06
CA CYS A 78 -7.65 -6.68 2.51
C CYS A 78 -8.67 -6.67 3.66
N THR A 79 -8.56 -5.74 4.62
CA THR A 79 -9.50 -5.62 5.73
C THR A 79 -10.89 -5.21 5.27
N VAL A 80 -10.99 -4.29 4.32
CA VAL A 80 -12.27 -3.86 3.72
C VAL A 80 -12.94 -5.02 2.97
N ALA A 81 -12.20 -5.76 2.16
CA ALA A 81 -12.72 -6.96 1.48
C ALA A 81 -13.18 -8.03 2.48
N PHE A 82 -12.45 -8.22 3.56
CA PHE A 82 -12.79 -9.12 4.65
C PHE A 82 -14.06 -8.67 5.40
N ALA A 83 -14.17 -7.39 5.75
CA ALA A 83 -15.36 -6.82 6.38
C ALA A 83 -16.62 -7.02 5.51
N ARG A 84 -16.50 -6.87 4.18
CA ARG A 84 -17.58 -7.18 3.25
C ARG A 84 -17.93 -8.67 3.25
N GLN A 85 -16.94 -9.55 3.26
CA GLN A 85 -17.17 -11.01 3.32
C GLN A 85 -17.91 -11.42 4.61
N LEU A 86 -17.59 -10.76 5.74
CA LEU A 86 -18.26 -10.99 7.02
C LEU A 86 -19.69 -10.35 7.10
N GLY A 87 -20.10 -9.58 6.10
CA GLY A 87 -21.36 -8.84 6.12
C GLY A 87 -21.38 -7.65 7.09
N VAL A 88 -20.20 -7.17 7.54
CA VAL A 88 -20.08 -5.99 8.40
C VAL A 88 -20.36 -4.72 7.61
N ILE A 89 -19.97 -4.69 6.34
CA ILE A 89 -20.22 -3.57 5.42
C ILE A 89 -20.92 -4.05 4.14
N GLY A 90 -21.51 -3.09 3.42
CA GLY A 90 -21.96 -3.26 2.03
C GLY A 90 -20.87 -2.87 1.04
N GLN A 91 -21.12 -1.81 0.23
CA GLN A 91 -20.17 -1.28 -0.74
C GLN A 91 -19.26 -0.19 -0.18
N LYS A 92 -19.65 0.44 0.93
CA LYS A 92 -18.92 1.55 1.55
C LYS A 92 -18.43 1.13 2.92
N ALA A 93 -17.25 1.60 3.28
CA ALA A 93 -16.69 1.42 4.60
C ALA A 93 -16.17 2.76 5.15
N ARG A 94 -16.45 3.01 6.43
CA ARG A 94 -15.76 3.99 7.26
C ARG A 94 -15.17 3.25 8.44
N PHE A 95 -13.86 3.21 8.54
CA PHE A 95 -13.20 2.44 9.58
C PHE A 95 -12.10 3.23 10.28
N MET A 96 -11.77 2.81 11.49
CA MET A 96 -10.70 3.39 12.29
C MET A 96 -9.44 2.52 12.17
N ALA A 97 -8.30 3.15 11.90
CA ALA A 97 -6.98 2.52 11.99
C ALA A 97 -6.08 3.27 12.97
N ALA A 98 -4.83 2.84 13.11
CA ALA A 98 -3.90 3.44 14.09
C ALA A 98 -3.59 4.92 13.83
N ASP A 99 -3.66 5.35 12.58
CA ASP A 99 -3.40 6.73 12.11
C ASP A 99 -4.67 7.57 11.96
N GLY A 100 -5.84 7.02 12.28
CA GLY A 100 -7.11 7.73 12.25
C GLY A 100 -8.20 7.09 11.39
N PRO A 101 -9.24 7.88 11.02
CA PRO A 101 -10.37 7.40 10.24
C PRO A 101 -10.04 7.29 8.75
N HIS A 102 -10.57 6.23 8.13
CA HIS A 102 -10.42 5.94 6.70
C HIS A 102 -11.77 5.66 6.04
N GLU A 103 -11.82 5.90 4.74
CA GLU A 103 -12.96 5.60 3.88
C GLU A 103 -12.53 4.65 2.76
N ALA A 104 -13.41 3.72 2.42
CA ALA A 104 -13.18 2.81 1.31
C ALA A 104 -14.48 2.47 0.57
N LEU A 105 -14.31 2.03 -0.69
CA LEU A 105 -15.39 1.54 -1.54
C LEU A 105 -15.02 0.15 -2.06
N VAL A 106 -15.99 -0.74 -2.16
CA VAL A 106 -15.83 -2.04 -2.81
C VAL A 106 -16.65 -2.03 -4.09
N GLU A 107 -15.98 -2.12 -5.22
CA GLU A 107 -16.59 -2.13 -6.54
C GLU A 107 -17.30 -3.46 -6.82
N ALA A 108 -18.10 -3.50 -7.90
CA ALA A 108 -18.87 -4.69 -8.26
C ALA A 108 -18.01 -5.90 -8.61
N ASP A 109 -16.82 -5.68 -9.15
CA ASP A 109 -15.83 -6.70 -9.50
C ASP A 109 -14.98 -7.17 -8.30
N GLY A 110 -15.18 -6.57 -7.11
CA GLY A 110 -14.42 -6.86 -5.90
C GLY A 110 -13.18 -6.00 -5.70
N THR A 111 -12.84 -5.12 -6.63
CA THR A 111 -11.77 -4.14 -6.45
C THR A 111 -12.07 -3.25 -5.26
N VAL A 112 -11.07 -3.01 -4.41
CA VAL A 112 -11.20 -2.11 -3.26
C VAL A 112 -10.50 -0.79 -3.56
N ARG A 113 -11.24 0.31 -3.38
CA ARG A 113 -10.73 1.68 -3.44
C ARG A 113 -10.58 2.22 -2.03
N LEU A 114 -9.38 2.61 -1.68
CA LEU A 114 -9.04 3.19 -0.38
C LEU A 114 -8.78 4.70 -0.55
N LYS A 115 -9.46 5.51 0.25
CA LYS A 115 -9.21 6.94 0.30
C LYS A 115 -7.86 7.20 0.94
N MET A 116 -7.01 7.92 0.23
CA MET A 116 -5.72 8.41 0.72
C MET A 116 -5.85 9.86 1.18
N SER A 117 -4.89 10.32 1.96
CA SER A 117 -4.81 11.75 2.33
C SER A 117 -4.58 12.64 1.11
N ASP A 118 -5.01 13.89 1.18
CA ASP A 118 -4.60 14.92 0.22
C ASP A 118 -3.08 15.11 0.29
N VAL A 119 -2.45 15.38 -0.84
CA VAL A 119 -0.99 15.42 -0.97
C VAL A 119 -0.54 16.80 -1.46
N ALA A 120 0.48 17.35 -0.84
CA ALA A 120 1.10 18.60 -1.27
C ALA A 120 1.77 18.46 -2.64
N ALA A 121 2.10 19.60 -3.26
CA ALA A 121 2.83 19.62 -4.53
C ALA A 121 4.14 18.84 -4.44
N ALA A 122 4.48 18.16 -5.52
CA ALA A 122 5.75 17.45 -5.63
C ALA A 122 6.94 18.41 -5.50
N GLU A 123 7.94 18.05 -4.71
CA GLU A 123 9.17 18.82 -4.57
C GLU A 123 10.19 18.31 -5.59
N PRO A 124 10.67 19.16 -6.54
CA PRO A 124 11.75 18.78 -7.45
C PRO A 124 13.05 18.49 -6.68
N ILE A 125 13.77 17.44 -7.09
CA ILE A 125 15.09 17.14 -6.55
C ILE A 125 16.13 17.74 -7.51
N ALA A 126 16.84 18.77 -7.03
CA ALA A 126 17.61 19.69 -7.86
C ALA A 126 18.77 19.06 -8.65
N ALA A 127 19.16 17.83 -8.38
CA ALA A 127 20.40 17.28 -8.90
C ALA A 127 20.22 16.53 -10.23
N GLU A 128 19.06 15.95 -10.52
CA GLU A 128 18.97 15.04 -11.67
C GLU A 128 17.57 14.99 -12.32
N ALA A 129 17.55 15.39 -13.57
CA ALA A 129 16.63 14.98 -14.66
C ALA A 129 15.17 14.61 -14.28
N GLY A 130 14.54 15.37 -13.38
CA GLY A 130 13.11 15.24 -13.13
C GLY A 130 12.72 14.25 -12.03
N ASP A 131 13.64 13.86 -11.16
CA ASP A 131 13.31 13.16 -9.91
C ASP A 131 12.56 14.09 -8.97
N VAL A 132 11.60 13.54 -8.23
CA VAL A 132 10.76 14.32 -7.31
C VAL A 132 10.60 13.61 -5.97
N PHE A 133 10.24 14.41 -4.97
CA PHE A 133 9.87 13.94 -3.65
C PHE A 133 8.39 14.27 -3.37
N LEU A 134 7.66 13.31 -2.79
CA LEU A 134 6.30 13.48 -2.28
C LEU A 134 6.15 12.78 -0.91
N ASP A 135 5.30 13.35 -0.07
CA ASP A 135 4.83 12.69 1.14
C ASP A 135 3.34 12.32 0.95
N THR A 136 3.06 11.02 0.92
CA THR A 136 1.71 10.46 0.74
C THR A 136 1.24 9.74 2.01
N GLY A 137 1.66 10.25 3.19
CA GLY A 137 1.56 9.60 4.49
C GLY A 137 2.83 8.82 4.86
N SER A 138 3.76 8.74 3.91
CA SER A 138 5.14 8.28 4.05
C SER A 138 5.99 9.01 3.02
N PRO A 139 7.27 9.30 3.32
CA PRO A 139 8.16 10.00 2.39
C PRO A 139 8.60 9.10 1.23
N HIS A 140 8.47 9.62 0.00
CA HIS A 140 8.80 8.91 -1.22
C HIS A 140 9.70 9.72 -2.15
N TYR A 141 10.86 9.15 -2.48
CA TYR A 141 11.69 9.53 -3.61
C TYR A 141 11.15 8.83 -4.86
N VAL A 142 10.88 9.57 -5.93
CA VAL A 142 10.43 9.03 -7.22
C VAL A 142 11.47 9.33 -8.28
N ARG A 143 12.13 8.29 -8.80
CA ARG A 143 13.10 8.34 -9.87
C ARG A 143 12.51 7.82 -11.16
N PHE A 144 12.47 8.68 -12.18
CA PHE A 144 12.05 8.29 -13.52
C PHE A 144 13.25 7.83 -14.34
N LEU A 145 13.17 6.61 -14.85
CA LEU A 145 14.18 6.08 -15.76
C LEU A 145 14.05 6.72 -17.14
N PRO A 146 15.16 6.80 -17.91
CA PRO A 146 15.11 7.33 -19.27
C PRO A 146 14.11 6.61 -20.16
N PRO A 147 13.41 7.31 -21.07
CA PRO A 147 12.49 6.70 -22.01
C PRO A 147 13.15 5.62 -22.88
N GLY A 148 12.48 4.51 -23.11
CA GLY A 148 13.00 3.40 -23.93
C GLY A 148 13.94 2.46 -23.20
N ALA A 149 14.07 2.62 -21.91
CA ALA A 149 14.89 1.77 -21.04
C ALA A 149 14.13 0.49 -20.59
N GLY A 150 13.25 -0.08 -21.42
CA GLY A 150 12.37 -1.18 -21.05
C GLY A 150 13.04 -2.40 -20.42
N ALA A 151 14.33 -2.62 -20.75
CA ALA A 151 15.18 -3.57 -20.02
C ALA A 151 15.75 -2.96 -18.72
N ALA A 152 15.84 -1.63 -18.59
CA ALA A 152 16.55 -0.99 -17.49
C ALA A 152 15.82 -1.14 -16.15
N LEU A 153 14.49 -1.04 -16.12
CA LEU A 153 13.75 -1.26 -14.86
C LEU A 153 13.79 -2.73 -14.44
N ALA A 154 13.65 -3.66 -15.39
CA ALA A 154 13.69 -5.10 -15.11
C ALA A 154 15.07 -5.56 -14.60
N GLU A 155 16.14 -4.98 -15.11
CA GLU A 155 17.53 -5.33 -14.79
C GLU A 155 18.10 -4.49 -13.63
N LEU A 156 17.36 -3.49 -13.14
CA LEU A 156 17.82 -2.60 -12.08
C LEU A 156 18.08 -3.36 -10.78
N ASP A 157 19.23 -3.15 -10.18
CA ASP A 157 19.51 -3.57 -8.80
C ASP A 157 18.83 -2.59 -7.82
N VAL A 158 17.53 -2.86 -7.57
CA VAL A 158 16.69 -2.01 -6.69
C VAL A 158 17.26 -1.95 -5.28
N LEU A 159 17.91 -3.03 -4.82
CA LEU A 159 18.49 -3.07 -3.47
C LEU A 159 19.71 -2.11 -3.37
N ALA A 160 20.62 -2.16 -4.31
CA ALA A 160 21.81 -1.31 -4.30
C ALA A 160 21.46 0.18 -4.52
N GLU A 161 20.68 0.46 -5.57
CA GLU A 161 20.26 1.83 -5.92
C GLU A 161 19.33 2.45 -4.87
N GLY A 162 18.37 1.67 -4.36
CA GLY A 162 17.45 2.11 -3.33
C GLY A 162 18.17 2.44 -2.02
N ARG A 163 19.11 1.59 -1.60
CA ARG A 163 19.92 1.81 -0.40
C ARG A 163 20.73 3.09 -0.50
N ALA A 164 21.29 3.40 -1.68
CA ALA A 164 22.06 4.62 -1.91
C ALA A 164 21.22 5.90 -1.74
N LEU A 165 19.92 5.86 -2.15
CA LEU A 165 19.01 6.99 -2.10
C LEU A 165 18.17 7.06 -0.82
N ARG A 166 18.09 5.98 -0.08
CA ARG A 166 17.26 5.83 1.13
C ARG A 166 17.53 6.92 2.17
N GLY A 167 18.76 7.40 2.25
CA GLY A 167 19.22 8.46 3.16
C GLY A 167 19.12 9.89 2.62
N SER A 168 18.52 10.12 1.45
CA SER A 168 18.46 11.44 0.80
C SER A 168 17.59 12.48 1.54
N ARG A 169 16.82 12.06 2.54
CA ARG A 169 16.01 12.93 3.42
C ARG A 169 16.29 12.62 4.90
N PRO A 170 16.11 13.60 5.82
CA PRO A 170 16.09 13.33 7.24
C PRO A 170 15.08 12.23 7.56
N HIS A 171 15.42 11.29 8.42
CA HIS A 171 14.63 10.08 8.74
C HIS A 171 14.43 9.08 7.59
N GLY A 172 15.04 9.34 6.42
CA GLY A 172 15.01 8.47 5.25
C GLY A 172 13.72 8.48 4.46
N THR A 173 13.75 7.81 3.30
CA THR A 173 12.64 7.77 2.36
C THR A 173 12.49 6.38 1.73
N ASN A 174 11.28 6.05 1.27
CA ASN A 174 11.09 4.98 0.30
C ASN A 174 11.60 5.45 -1.06
N VAL A 175 12.11 4.55 -1.89
CA VAL A 175 12.62 4.89 -3.23
C VAL A 175 11.84 4.12 -4.27
N ASN A 176 11.24 4.86 -5.22
CA ASN A 176 10.43 4.28 -6.28
C ASN A 176 11.14 4.53 -7.62
N PHE A 177 11.46 3.47 -8.33
CA PHE A 177 12.00 3.51 -9.69
C PHE A 177 10.88 3.31 -10.68
N VAL A 178 10.76 4.20 -11.66
CA VAL A 178 9.60 4.32 -12.52
C VAL A 178 10.01 4.30 -13.98
N GLU A 179 9.35 3.45 -14.75
CA GLU A 179 9.42 3.44 -16.21
C GLU A 179 8.09 3.93 -16.78
N ALA A 180 8.17 4.95 -17.64
CA ALA A 180 7.00 5.48 -18.33
C ALA A 180 6.48 4.46 -19.35
N PRO A 181 5.14 4.38 -19.55
CA PRO A 181 4.56 3.49 -20.54
C PRO A 181 4.95 3.91 -21.97
N ALA A 182 5.16 2.93 -22.85
CA ALA A 182 5.43 3.20 -24.26
C ALA A 182 4.20 3.77 -25.01
N THR A 183 3.00 3.46 -24.51
CA THR A 183 1.72 3.98 -25.03
C THR A 183 0.81 4.37 -23.87
N ALA A 184 -0.09 5.34 -24.08
CA ALA A 184 -1.03 5.80 -23.04
C ALA A 184 -1.95 4.70 -22.47
N SER A 185 -2.12 3.59 -23.17
CA SER A 185 -2.93 2.45 -22.71
C SER A 185 -2.21 1.50 -21.78
N GLN A 186 -0.89 1.59 -21.68
CA GLN A 186 -0.09 0.74 -20.81
C GLN A 186 0.05 1.37 -19.42
N PRO A 187 0.22 0.56 -18.35
CA PRO A 187 0.49 1.07 -17.01
C PRO A 187 1.93 1.58 -16.89
N TRP A 188 2.14 2.52 -15.97
CA TRP A 188 3.47 2.89 -15.49
C TRP A 188 4.08 1.73 -14.70
N ALA A 189 5.28 1.32 -15.03
CA ALA A 189 5.95 0.26 -14.29
C ALA A 189 6.72 0.84 -13.09
N VAL A 190 6.61 0.18 -11.93
CA VAL A 190 7.16 0.66 -10.65
C VAL A 190 7.83 -0.48 -9.90
N ARG A 191 9.04 -0.23 -9.40
CA ARG A 191 9.74 -1.07 -8.42
C ARG A 191 10.13 -0.21 -7.22
N THR A 192 9.93 -0.72 -6.00
CA THR A 192 10.09 0.08 -4.78
C THR A 192 11.04 -0.59 -3.79
N TYR A 193 12.07 0.17 -3.37
CA TYR A 193 12.83 -0.09 -2.15
C TYR A 193 12.11 0.54 -0.97
N GLU A 194 11.70 -0.25 0.01
CA GLU A 194 10.82 0.21 1.08
C GLU A 194 11.59 0.46 2.38
N ARG A 195 11.44 1.68 2.90
CA ARG A 195 11.97 2.09 4.20
C ARG A 195 11.33 1.28 5.33
N GLY A 196 12.15 0.69 6.18
CA GLY A 196 11.71 -0.15 7.29
C GLY A 196 11.70 -1.64 6.96
N VAL A 197 11.49 -2.00 5.69
CA VAL A 197 11.77 -3.35 5.16
C VAL A 197 13.25 -3.45 4.76
N GLU A 198 13.80 -2.35 4.24
CA GLU A 198 15.18 -2.20 3.76
C GLU A 198 15.53 -3.18 2.62
N ASP A 199 14.52 -3.46 1.79
CA ASP A 199 14.60 -4.35 0.63
C ASP A 199 13.56 -3.94 -0.42
N GLU A 200 13.58 -4.57 -1.60
CA GLU A 200 12.52 -4.44 -2.59
C GLU A 200 11.26 -5.16 -2.12
N THR A 201 10.10 -4.48 -2.23
CA THR A 201 8.80 -5.06 -1.94
C THR A 201 7.98 -5.29 -3.21
N TYR A 202 7.05 -6.24 -3.15
CA TYR A 202 6.14 -6.51 -4.27
C TYR A 202 5.24 -5.33 -4.61
N SER A 203 4.84 -4.53 -3.61
CA SER A 203 3.98 -3.37 -3.80
C SER A 203 3.94 -2.50 -2.55
N CYS A 204 4.16 -1.20 -2.71
CA CYS A 204 3.99 -0.19 -1.67
C CYS A 204 2.82 0.73 -2.04
N GLY A 205 1.74 0.73 -1.26
CA GLY A 205 0.52 1.49 -1.57
C GLY A 205 0.74 3.00 -1.62
N THR A 206 1.45 3.56 -0.64
CA THR A 206 1.84 4.98 -0.62
C THR A 206 2.84 5.30 -1.73
N GLY A 207 3.73 4.36 -2.08
CA GLY A 207 4.70 4.50 -3.16
C GLY A 207 4.05 4.62 -4.54
N VAL A 208 3.11 3.73 -4.87
CA VAL A 208 2.39 3.83 -6.15
C VAL A 208 1.53 5.08 -6.21
N THR A 209 0.99 5.54 -5.07
CA THR A 209 0.30 6.83 -4.99
C THR A 209 1.25 7.97 -5.32
N ALA A 210 2.43 8.04 -4.70
CA ALA A 210 3.44 9.04 -5.00
C ALA A 210 3.86 9.03 -6.48
N VAL A 211 4.05 7.86 -7.07
CA VAL A 211 4.40 7.72 -8.50
C VAL A 211 3.28 8.24 -9.40
N ALA A 212 2.01 7.91 -9.12
CA ALA A 212 0.89 8.40 -9.93
C ALA A 212 0.79 9.93 -9.92
N LEU A 213 0.95 10.55 -8.75
CA LEU A 213 0.93 12.00 -8.59
C LEU A 213 2.15 12.66 -9.27
N ALA A 214 3.33 12.05 -9.17
CA ALA A 214 4.52 12.50 -9.90
C ALA A 214 4.35 12.39 -11.41
N ALA A 215 3.72 11.32 -11.91
CA ALA A 215 3.42 11.12 -13.33
C ALA A 215 2.45 12.17 -13.89
N ALA A 216 1.54 12.71 -13.05
CA ALA A 216 0.68 13.83 -13.44
C ALA A 216 1.50 15.07 -13.87
N GLY A 217 2.61 15.37 -13.19
CA GLY A 217 3.55 16.42 -13.58
C GLY A 217 4.25 16.16 -14.93
N ARG A 218 4.14 14.94 -15.44
CA ARG A 218 4.64 14.51 -16.76
C ARG A 218 3.50 14.29 -17.79
N GLY A 219 2.30 14.78 -17.48
CA GLY A 219 1.15 14.73 -18.39
C GLY A 219 0.29 13.48 -18.29
N ALA A 220 0.50 12.61 -17.29
CA ALA A 220 -0.42 11.51 -17.04
C ALA A 220 -1.77 12.04 -16.53
N ALA A 221 -2.87 11.59 -17.15
CA ALA A 221 -4.22 11.93 -16.72
C ALA A 221 -4.71 10.97 -15.61
N SER A 222 -5.48 11.49 -14.65
CA SER A 222 -6.19 10.66 -13.67
C SER A 222 -7.37 9.93 -14.34
N PRO A 223 -7.60 8.62 -14.04
CA PRO A 223 -6.78 7.80 -13.17
C PRO A 223 -5.50 7.29 -13.84
N VAL A 224 -4.44 7.16 -13.05
CA VAL A 224 -3.16 6.58 -13.49
C VAL A 224 -3.12 5.10 -13.13
N ARG A 225 -2.82 4.25 -14.12
CA ARG A 225 -2.62 2.81 -13.92
C ARG A 225 -1.13 2.52 -13.70
N LEU A 226 -0.85 1.68 -12.70
CA LEU A 226 0.52 1.32 -12.32
C LEU A 226 0.65 -0.21 -12.22
N ARG A 227 1.81 -0.71 -12.63
CA ARG A 227 2.16 -2.13 -12.51
C ARG A 227 3.38 -2.27 -11.62
N THR A 228 3.23 -3.05 -10.56
CA THR A 228 4.29 -3.45 -9.64
C THR A 228 4.61 -4.93 -9.80
N PRO A 229 5.70 -5.48 -9.22
CA PRO A 229 5.93 -6.92 -9.19
C PRO A 229 4.75 -7.72 -8.60
N GLY A 230 3.99 -7.13 -7.67
CA GLY A 230 2.83 -7.76 -7.02
C GLY A 230 1.52 -7.67 -7.79
N GLY A 231 1.42 -6.85 -8.84
CA GLY A 231 0.22 -6.69 -9.65
C GLY A 231 -0.10 -5.27 -10.06
N GLU A 232 -1.28 -5.07 -10.62
CA GLU A 232 -1.74 -3.77 -11.09
C GLU A 232 -2.53 -3.04 -10.00
N LEU A 233 -2.33 -1.72 -9.98
CA LEU A 233 -2.99 -0.76 -9.11
C LEU A 233 -3.41 0.44 -9.95
N GLU A 234 -4.37 1.20 -9.45
CA GLU A 234 -4.81 2.44 -10.06
C GLU A 234 -4.92 3.53 -9.00
N VAL A 235 -4.51 4.75 -9.36
CA VAL A 235 -4.66 5.93 -8.50
C VAL A 235 -5.44 7.00 -9.22
N ALA A 236 -6.60 7.36 -8.64
CA ALA A 236 -7.40 8.49 -9.09
C ALA A 236 -7.18 9.68 -8.17
N PHE A 237 -7.18 10.89 -8.73
CA PHE A 237 -6.95 12.13 -7.97
C PHE A 237 -7.49 13.34 -8.72
N GLU A 238 -7.63 14.45 -7.99
CA GLU A 238 -7.89 15.78 -8.52
C GLU A 238 -6.65 16.64 -8.35
N ALA A 239 -6.06 17.11 -9.46
CA ALA A 239 -4.94 18.07 -9.42
C ALA A 239 -5.48 19.49 -9.21
N ARG A 240 -4.86 20.24 -8.28
CA ARG A 240 -5.19 21.63 -7.99
C ARG A 240 -4.21 22.60 -8.69
N ALA A 241 -4.63 23.86 -8.83
CA ALA A 241 -3.83 24.89 -9.49
C ALA A 241 -2.49 25.21 -8.77
N ASP A 242 -2.41 24.95 -7.47
CA ASP A 242 -1.20 25.11 -6.64
C ASP A 242 -0.25 23.91 -6.74
N GLY A 243 -0.58 22.90 -7.56
CA GLY A 243 0.20 21.70 -7.74
C GLY A 243 -0.07 20.61 -6.70
N SER A 244 -0.93 20.85 -5.73
CA SER A 244 -1.37 19.84 -4.76
C SER A 244 -2.42 18.90 -5.34
N PHE A 245 -2.70 17.80 -4.65
CA PHE A 245 -3.63 16.78 -5.09
C PHE A 245 -4.67 16.49 -3.99
N ALA A 246 -5.93 16.39 -4.41
CA ALA A 246 -7.06 16.09 -3.57
C ALA A 246 -7.84 14.88 -4.08
N ASN A 247 -8.76 14.40 -3.26
CA ASN A 247 -9.61 13.25 -3.61
C ASN A 247 -8.81 12.06 -4.13
N VAL A 248 -7.68 11.78 -3.47
CA VAL A 248 -6.77 10.71 -3.87
C VAL A 248 -7.36 9.36 -3.46
N TRP A 249 -7.45 8.43 -4.41
CA TRP A 249 -7.98 7.08 -4.22
C TRP A 249 -7.03 6.05 -4.79
N LEU A 250 -6.62 5.11 -3.94
CA LEU A 250 -5.83 3.95 -4.34
C LEU A 250 -6.75 2.75 -4.56
N SER A 251 -6.79 2.24 -5.78
CA SER A 251 -7.61 1.09 -6.18
C SER A 251 -6.74 -0.13 -6.45
N GLY A 252 -7.17 -1.30 -6.01
CA GLY A 252 -6.47 -2.53 -6.29
C GLY A 252 -7.16 -3.78 -5.74
N PRO A 253 -6.65 -4.96 -6.09
CA PRO A 253 -7.20 -6.22 -5.65
C PRO A 253 -6.98 -6.45 -4.15
N ALA A 254 -7.88 -7.23 -3.56
CA ALA A 254 -7.76 -7.82 -2.25
C ALA A 254 -8.36 -9.22 -2.32
N VAL A 255 -7.52 -10.24 -2.23
CA VAL A 255 -7.89 -11.62 -2.58
C VAL A 255 -7.79 -12.52 -1.36
N LEU A 256 -8.88 -13.24 -1.06
CA LEU A 256 -8.85 -14.36 -0.12
C LEU A 256 -8.07 -15.51 -0.76
N VAL A 257 -6.99 -15.95 -0.12
CA VAL A 257 -6.15 -17.06 -0.60
C VAL A 257 -6.66 -18.38 -0.03
N PHE A 258 -6.83 -18.45 1.29
CA PHE A 258 -7.41 -19.59 2.00
C PHE A 258 -7.88 -19.18 3.40
N GLN A 259 -8.58 -20.09 4.08
CA GLN A 259 -8.95 -19.95 5.48
C GLN A 259 -8.62 -21.24 6.25
N GLY A 260 -8.50 -21.11 7.57
CA GLY A 260 -8.20 -22.24 8.45
C GLY A 260 -8.61 -21.97 9.91
N ARG A 261 -8.18 -22.84 10.81
CA ARG A 261 -8.41 -22.70 12.25
C ARG A 261 -7.08 -22.57 12.99
N LEU A 262 -7.03 -21.64 13.95
CA LEU A 262 -5.98 -21.55 14.95
C LEU A 262 -6.16 -22.64 15.99
#